data_bb958efe72938dc6c6635dd968bf61a5
#
_entry.id   bb958efe72938dc6c6635dd968bf61a5
#
_cell.length_a   1.000
_cell.length_b   1.000
_cell.length_c   1.000
_cell.angle_alpha   90.00
_cell.angle_beta   90.00
_cell.angle_gamma   90.00
#
_symmetry.space_group_name_H-M   'P 1'
#
loop_
_entity.id
_entity.type
_entity.pdbx_description
1 polymer ?
#
loop_
_entity_poly.entity_id
_entity_poly.type
_entity_poly.pdbx_seq_one_letter_code
_entity_poly.pdbx_strand_id
1 'polypeptide(L)'
;MTDRTYSVDNEHLARFAKAMGHPARITILSYLASLDSCYFGDIHNELPIAKATVSQHLKELKEAGLIQGEIETPKVKYCINRENWELAQASFADFFAAFNEKTVCCTTTTI
;
A
#
# COMPACT_ATOMS: atom_id res chain seq x y z
N MET A 1 20.48 15.17 7.42
CA MET A 1 20.31 15.09 8.11
C MET A 1 19.96 14.27 8.77
N THR A 2 19.93 13.91 9.26
CA THR A 2 19.61 13.12 9.74
C THR A 2 19.54 12.88 10.83
N ASP A 3 19.54 12.79 11.27
CA ASP A 3 19.53 12.68 12.19
C ASP A 3 18.83 12.13 13.06
N ARG A 4 18.06 11.86 13.15
CA ARG A 4 17.35 11.34 13.90
C ARG A 4 17.04 10.16 13.61
N THR A 5 16.82 9.33 14.30
CA THR A 5 16.58 8.07 14.06
C THR A 5 15.23 7.79 14.43
N TYR A 6 14.42 7.37 13.57
CA TYR A 6 13.06 6.98 13.85
C TYR A 6 13.02 5.49 14.14
N SER A 7 11.98 5.04 14.82
CA SER A 7 11.87 3.63 15.10
C SER A 7 11.65 2.87 13.80
N VAL A 8 12.01 1.60 13.79
CA VAL A 8 11.82 0.77 12.61
C VAL A 8 10.34 0.68 12.26
N ASP A 9 9.49 0.61 13.27
CA ASP A 9 8.06 0.52 13.01
C ASP A 9 7.56 1.78 12.33
N ASN A 10 8.02 2.94 12.77
CA ASN A 10 7.59 4.19 12.15
C ASN A 10 8.09 4.30 10.73
N GLU A 11 9.29 3.81 10.47
CA GLU A 11 9.83 3.86 9.12
C GLU A 11 9.06 2.94 8.19
N HIS A 12 8.70 1.74 8.67
CA HIS A 12 7.91 0.83 7.85
C HIS A 12 6.53 1.39 7.57
N LEU A 13 5.90 1.93 8.59
CA LEU A 13 4.57 2.50 8.43
C LEU A 13 4.58 3.64 7.42
N ALA A 14 5.57 4.52 7.53
CA ALA A 14 5.66 5.65 6.63
C ALA A 14 5.92 5.20 5.20
N ARG A 15 6.73 4.15 5.03
CA ARG A 15 7.01 3.65 3.71
C ARG A 15 5.77 3.08 3.04
N PHE A 16 5.01 2.28 3.79
CA PHE A 16 3.77 1.74 3.25
C PHE A 16 2.78 2.86 2.94
N ALA A 17 2.65 3.81 3.85
CA ALA A 17 1.71 4.91 3.66
C ALA A 17 2.06 5.73 2.43
N LYS A 18 3.34 5.98 2.22
CA LYS A 18 3.77 6.76 1.08
C LYS A 18 3.47 6.03 -0.22
N ALA A 19 3.73 4.74 -0.25
CA ALA A 19 3.47 3.97 -1.45
C ALA A 19 1.98 3.90 -1.75
N MET A 20 1.15 3.93 -0.73
CA MET A 20 -0.28 3.84 -0.90
C MET A 20 -0.93 5.19 -1.14
N GLY A 21 -0.18 6.27 -1.08
CA GLY A 21 -0.75 7.60 -1.09
C GLY A 21 -1.12 8.15 -2.46
N HIS A 22 -1.79 7.36 -3.26
CA HIS A 22 -2.24 7.80 -4.57
C HIS A 22 -3.47 6.97 -4.92
N PRO A 23 -4.54 7.60 -5.40
CA PRO A 23 -5.76 6.84 -5.69
C PRO A 23 -5.55 5.68 -6.65
N ALA A 24 -4.68 5.84 -7.64
CA ALA A 24 -4.43 4.75 -8.57
C ALA A 24 -3.81 3.56 -7.87
N ARG A 25 -2.93 3.81 -6.91
CA ARG A 25 -2.27 2.72 -6.20
C ARG A 25 -3.22 2.01 -5.26
N ILE A 26 -4.09 2.76 -4.59
CA ILE A 26 -5.12 2.15 -3.77
C ILE A 26 -6.03 1.27 -4.64
N THR A 27 -6.37 1.76 -5.83
CA THR A 27 -7.22 1.01 -6.74
C THR A 27 -6.54 -0.30 -7.17
N ILE A 28 -5.25 -0.22 -7.49
CA ILE A 28 -4.50 -1.42 -7.86
C ILE A 28 -4.48 -2.41 -6.71
N LEU A 29 -4.18 -1.94 -5.52
CA LEU A 29 -4.09 -2.83 -4.36
C LEU A 29 -5.44 -3.46 -4.04
N SER A 30 -6.51 -2.68 -4.13
CA SER A 30 -7.85 -3.22 -3.88
C SER A 30 -8.19 -4.32 -4.87
N TYR A 31 -7.83 -4.10 -6.12
CA TYR A 31 -8.11 -5.08 -7.14
C TYR A 31 -7.32 -6.37 -6.89
N LEU A 32 -6.01 -6.23 -6.64
CA LEU A 32 -5.18 -7.40 -6.41
C LEU A 32 -5.60 -8.15 -5.16
N ALA A 33 -6.01 -7.42 -4.13
CA ALA A 33 -6.43 -8.05 -2.89
C ALA A 33 -7.72 -8.84 -3.05
N SER A 34 -8.50 -8.52 -4.08
CA SER A 34 -9.74 -9.23 -4.32
C SER A 34 -9.56 -10.53 -5.10
N LEU A 35 -8.35 -10.76 -5.60
CA LEU A 35 -8.11 -11.95 -6.41
C LEU A 35 -7.63 -13.10 -5.55
N ASP A 36 -7.93 -14.30 -6.00
CA ASP A 36 -7.49 -15.49 -5.28
C ASP A 36 -6.06 -15.86 -5.63
N SER A 37 -5.51 -15.29 -6.66
CA SER A 37 -4.17 -15.64 -7.07
C SER A 37 -3.51 -14.42 -7.68
N CYS A 38 -2.29 -14.58 -8.16
CA CYS A 38 -1.58 -13.47 -8.77
C CYS A 38 -2.24 -13.06 -10.07
N TYR A 39 -2.03 -11.84 -10.46
CA TYR A 39 -2.56 -11.34 -11.69
C TYR A 39 -1.51 -11.47 -12.79
N PHE A 40 -1.95 -11.90 -13.97
CA PHE A 40 -1.08 -11.98 -15.12
C PHE A 40 -1.61 -11.03 -16.18
N GLY A 41 -0.73 -10.24 -16.76
CA GLY A 41 -1.11 -9.37 -17.86
C GLY A 41 -1.06 -7.91 -17.51
N ASP A 42 -1.79 -7.12 -18.30
CA ASP A 42 -1.74 -5.68 -18.21
C ASP A 42 -2.92 -5.17 -17.44
N ILE A 43 -2.67 -4.67 -16.24
CA ILE A 43 -3.75 -4.28 -15.35
C ILE A 43 -4.54 -3.09 -15.86
N HIS A 44 -3.97 -2.31 -16.78
CA HIS A 44 -4.73 -1.16 -17.29
C HIS A 44 -5.95 -1.62 -18.08
N ASN A 45 -6.00 -2.89 -18.46
CA ASN A 45 -7.17 -3.41 -19.15
C ASN A 45 -8.31 -3.64 -18.18
N GLU A 46 -8.00 -3.73 -16.89
CA GLU A 46 -9.03 -4.01 -15.90
C GLU A 46 -9.42 -2.79 -15.09
N LEU A 47 -8.58 -1.80 -15.04
CA LEU A 47 -8.79 -0.66 -14.15
C LEU A 47 -8.70 0.64 -14.91
N PRO A 48 -9.41 1.68 -14.44
CA PRO A 48 -9.40 2.97 -15.11
C PRO A 48 -8.15 3.77 -14.78
N ILE A 49 -6.99 3.23 -15.10
CA ILE A 49 -5.72 3.87 -14.85
C ILE A 49 -4.99 3.99 -16.17
N ALA A 50 -4.41 5.14 -16.42
CA ALA A 50 -3.70 5.37 -17.67
C ALA A 50 -2.55 4.39 -17.82
N LYS A 51 -2.47 3.77 -18.98
CA LYS A 51 -1.44 2.79 -19.23
C LYS A 51 -0.05 3.37 -19.01
N ALA A 52 0.13 4.64 -19.35
CA ALA A 52 1.44 5.26 -19.25
C ALA A 52 1.96 5.32 -17.82
N THR A 53 1.08 5.29 -16.82
CA THR A 53 1.51 5.41 -15.44
C THR A 53 1.44 4.10 -14.68
N VAL A 54 0.85 3.07 -15.26
CA VAL A 54 0.70 1.80 -14.55
C VAL A 54 2.03 1.23 -14.09
N SER A 55 3.00 1.22 -14.99
CA SER A 55 4.30 0.64 -14.65
C SER A 55 4.95 1.36 -13.48
N GLN A 56 4.82 2.68 -13.45
CA GLN A 56 5.42 3.45 -12.38
C GLN A 56 4.73 3.14 -11.05
N HIS A 57 3.40 3.04 -11.07
CA HIS A 57 2.68 2.72 -9.84
C HIS A 57 3.02 1.32 -9.34
N LEU A 58 3.11 0.35 -10.24
CA LEU A 58 3.45 -1.01 -9.84
C LEU A 58 4.87 -1.06 -9.28
N LYS A 59 5.78 -0.30 -9.88
CA LYS A 59 7.14 -0.27 -9.40
C LYS A 59 7.23 0.30 -7.99
N GLU A 60 6.51 1.38 -7.74
CA GLU A 60 6.51 1.98 -6.41
C GLU A 60 5.94 1.02 -5.36
N LEU A 61 4.88 0.33 -5.71
CA LEU A 61 4.26 -0.62 -4.80
C LEU A 61 5.20 -1.80 -4.54
N LYS A 62 5.90 -2.24 -5.57
CA LYS A 62 6.82 -3.36 -5.41
C LYS A 62 8.01 -2.95 -4.56
N GLU A 63 8.54 -1.75 -4.77
CA GLU A 63 9.69 -1.31 -3.99
C GLU A 63 9.34 -1.13 -2.53
N ALA A 64 8.10 -0.79 -2.23
CA ALA A 64 7.67 -0.68 -0.85
C ALA A 64 7.38 -2.04 -0.24
N GLY A 65 7.34 -3.09 -1.07
CA GLY A 65 7.10 -4.42 -0.57
C GLY A 65 5.65 -4.84 -0.48
N LEU A 66 4.73 -4.02 -0.98
CA LEU A 66 3.32 -4.36 -0.87
C LEU A 66 2.89 -5.37 -1.93
N ILE A 67 3.58 -5.41 -3.06
CA ILE A 67 3.33 -6.42 -4.08
C ILE A 67 4.65 -7.05 -4.45
N GLN A 68 4.57 -8.19 -5.10
CA GLN A 68 5.77 -8.89 -5.54
C GLN A 68 5.49 -9.48 -6.91
N GLY A 69 6.53 -9.84 -7.64
CA GLY A 69 6.39 -10.43 -8.94
C GLY A 69 7.27 -9.77 -9.97
N GLU A 70 6.96 -10.06 -11.24
CA GLU A 70 7.71 -9.52 -12.35
C GLU A 70 6.82 -8.53 -13.06
N ILE A 71 7.26 -7.29 -13.15
CA ILE A 71 6.43 -6.29 -13.79
C ILE A 71 7.01 -5.78 -15.10
N GLU A 72 8.04 -6.42 -15.58
CA GLU A 72 8.63 -6.03 -16.85
C GLU A 72 8.33 -7.06 -17.91
N THR A 73 8.02 -6.59 -19.11
CA THR A 73 7.71 -7.49 -20.20
C THR A 73 8.92 -8.31 -20.53
N PRO A 74 8.72 -9.50 -21.06
CA PRO A 74 7.40 -10.04 -21.42
C PRO A 74 6.70 -10.75 -20.29
N LYS A 75 7.33 -10.87 -19.13
CA LYS A 75 6.71 -11.57 -18.05
C LYS A 75 6.10 -10.62 -17.07
N VAL A 76 4.81 -10.48 -17.12
CA VAL A 76 4.10 -9.59 -16.25
C VAL A 76 3.21 -10.43 -15.35
N LYS A 77 3.61 -10.54 -14.07
CA LYS A 77 2.88 -11.31 -13.11
C LYS A 77 3.12 -10.66 -11.78
N TYR A 78 2.09 -10.32 -11.05
CA TYR A 78 2.27 -9.72 -9.74
C TYR A 78 1.10 -10.04 -8.83
N CYS A 79 1.38 -10.00 -7.54
CA CYS A 79 0.38 -10.30 -6.55
C CYS A 79 0.72 -9.59 -5.26
N ILE A 80 -0.22 -9.57 -4.34
CA ILE A 80 -0.01 -8.98 -3.03
C ILE A 80 1.10 -9.78 -2.33
N ASN A 81 1.99 -9.05 -1.67
CA ASN A 81 2.97 -9.69 -0.81
C ASN A 81 2.26 -9.91 0.51
N ARG A 82 1.78 -11.11 0.72
CA ARG A 82 0.91 -11.37 1.85
C ARG A 82 1.55 -11.06 3.19
N GLU A 83 2.81 -11.41 3.34
CA GLU A 83 3.49 -11.16 4.59
C GLU A 83 3.57 -9.68 4.91
N ASN A 84 3.96 -8.88 3.95
CA ASN A 84 4.04 -7.44 4.16
C ASN A 84 2.66 -6.80 4.23
N TRP A 85 1.69 -7.38 3.56
CA TRP A 85 0.33 -6.88 3.65
C TRP A 85 -0.18 -7.00 5.07
N GLU A 86 0.09 -8.15 5.71
CA GLU A 86 -0.34 -8.36 7.07
C GLU A 86 0.43 -7.47 8.03
N LEU A 87 1.70 -7.25 7.75
CA LEU A 87 2.50 -6.36 8.57
C LEU A 87 1.95 -4.94 8.49
N ALA A 88 1.64 -4.48 7.29
CA ALA A 88 1.09 -3.15 7.11
C ALA A 88 -0.25 -3.03 7.82
N GLN A 89 -1.08 -4.06 7.70
CA GLN A 89 -2.39 -4.04 8.33
C GLN A 89 -2.25 -3.87 9.84
N ALA A 90 -1.35 -4.63 10.45
CA ALA A 90 -1.15 -4.54 11.89
C ALA A 90 -0.57 -3.20 12.28
N SER A 91 0.37 -2.68 11.50
CA SER A 91 1.01 -1.41 11.80
C SER A 91 0.04 -0.25 11.74
N PHE A 92 -0.81 -0.25 10.72
CA PHE A 92 -1.80 0.81 10.61
C PHE A 92 -2.84 0.70 11.72
N ALA A 93 -3.24 -0.52 12.05
CA ALA A 93 -4.22 -0.71 13.11
C ALA A 93 -3.69 -0.20 14.44
N ASP A 94 -2.43 -0.52 14.74
CA ASP A 94 -1.83 -0.06 15.98
C ASP A 94 -1.69 1.45 16.01
N PHE A 95 -1.32 2.01 14.87
CA PHE A 95 -1.15 3.45 14.77
C PHE A 95 -2.46 4.17 15.05
N PHE A 96 -3.53 3.71 14.44
CA PHE A 96 -4.81 4.37 14.62
C PHE A 96 -5.39 4.11 16.01
N ALA A 97 -5.09 2.95 16.58
CA ALA A 97 -5.61 2.64 17.90
C ALA A 97 -4.93 3.44 19.00
N ALA A 98 -3.78 4.05 18.69
CA ALA A 98 -3.07 4.81 19.71
C ALA A 98 -3.89 5.99 20.21
N PHE A 99 -4.77 6.51 19.39
CA PHE A 99 -5.62 7.59 19.84
C PHE A 99 -7.01 6.99 20.01
N ASN A 100 -7.39 6.69 21.23
CA ASN A 100 -8.67 6.06 21.39
C ASN A 100 -9.52 6.89 22.29
N GLU A 101 -10.61 6.37 22.69
CA GLU A 101 -11.59 7.12 23.34
C GLU A 101 -11.20 7.67 24.65
N LYS A 102 -10.17 7.23 25.22
CA LYS A 102 -9.90 7.75 26.50
C LYS A 102 -9.40 9.15 26.40
N THR A 103 -9.13 9.67 25.23
CA THR A 103 -8.67 10.94 25.13
C THR A 103 -9.59 11.76 24.47
N VAL A 104 -10.70 11.99 24.83
CA VAL A 104 -11.64 12.69 24.11
C VAL A 104 -11.66 14.04 24.55
N CYS A 105 -10.95 14.92 24.08
CA CYS A 105 -11.04 16.24 24.54
C CYS A 105 -12.02 17.05 23.78
N CYS A 106 -12.31 16.79 22.57
CA CYS A 106 -13.23 17.60 21.89
C CYS A 106 -14.31 16.82 21.60
N THR A 107 -15.35 17.05 22.16
CA THR A 107 -16.36 16.22 21.92
C THR A 107 -17.16 16.44 20.89
N THR A 108 -17.10 17.07 20.13
CA THR A 108 -17.98 17.31 19.20
C THR A 108 -18.05 16.50 18.29
N THR A 109 -18.49 16.19 17.66
CA THR A 109 -18.62 15.38 16.81
C THR A 109 -18.59 15.35 15.68
N THR A 110 -18.65 15.17 14.91
CA THR A 110 -18.69 15.02 13.95
C THR A 110 -18.24 14.75 13.00
N ILE A 111 -18.09 14.47 12.22
CA ILE A 111 -17.63 14.27 11.17
C ILE A 111 -18.20 13.68 10.59
#